data_c68a727d96dc98f7599276aa3a54140f
#
_entry.id   c68a727d96dc98f7599276aa3a54140f
#
_cell.length_a   1.000
_cell.length_b   1.000
_cell.length_c   1.000
_cell.angle_alpha   90.00
_cell.angle_beta   90.00
_cell.angle_gamma   90.00
#
_symmetry.space_group_name_H-M   'P 1'
#
loop_
_entity.id
_entity.type
_entity.pdbx_description
1 polymer ?
#
loop_
_entity_poly.entity_id
_entity_poly.type
_entity_poly.pdbx_seq_one_letter_code
_entity_poly.pdbx_strand_id
1 'polypeptide(L)'
;MMDRILVLNEKFACTMGLAVFIGVPGATHDHAHWTHQIAIDMDGHDVECFCDGQWIRSVGVFVPAGHPHRVDSGRQINLFFDASVDWIDEVFGGALDTSCGRVLDRDTLQGIQSCFYEGIDIETGMSVFAEAFELKRQNMVNPNIERRWEEVLKKVQVIQKDQGDKTDPEYSKLGALFMA
;
A
#
# COMPACT_ATOMS: atom_id res chain seq x y z
N MET A 1 7.42 15.69 11.61
CA MET A 1 8.60 15.29 10.81
C MET A 1 8.34 13.88 10.33
N MET A 2 8.36 13.64 9.05
CA MET A 2 8.19 12.30 8.48
C MET A 2 9.42 11.47 8.81
N ASP A 3 9.22 10.22 9.27
CA ASP A 3 10.33 9.29 9.48
C ASP A 3 11.07 9.06 8.16
N ARG A 4 12.33 8.66 8.27
CA ARG A 4 13.16 8.39 7.09
C ARG A 4 12.47 7.37 6.18
N ILE A 5 12.33 7.72 4.90
CA ILE A 5 11.87 6.80 3.87
C ILE A 5 13.03 5.85 3.52
N LEU A 6 12.75 4.56 3.55
CA LEU A 6 13.66 3.53 3.05
C LEU A 6 13.24 3.19 1.61
N VAL A 7 14.09 3.50 0.67
CA VAL A 7 13.88 3.14 -0.74
C VAL A 7 14.67 1.86 -1.02
N LEU A 8 13.98 0.80 -1.37
CA LEU A 8 14.61 -0.46 -1.76
C LEU A 8 15.08 -0.40 -3.22
N ASN A 9 14.21 0.10 -4.09
CA ASN A 9 14.46 0.32 -5.51
C ASN A 9 13.41 1.29 -6.08
N GLU A 10 13.37 1.46 -7.39
CA GLU A 10 12.38 2.30 -8.07
C GLU A 10 10.91 1.85 -7.91
N LYS A 11 10.71 0.62 -7.43
CA LYS A 11 9.37 -0.01 -7.31
C LYS A 11 8.88 -0.16 -5.87
N PHE A 12 9.75 -0.06 -4.88
CA PHE A 12 9.37 -0.23 -3.49
C PHE A 12 10.07 0.74 -2.56
N ALA A 13 9.26 1.41 -1.76
CA ALA A 13 9.74 2.23 -0.64
C ALA A 13 8.81 2.08 0.56
N CYS A 14 9.33 2.29 1.74
CA CYS A 14 8.56 2.25 2.97
C CYS A 14 9.09 3.22 4.02
N THR A 15 8.21 3.60 4.91
CA THR A 15 8.48 4.33 6.13
C THR A 15 7.63 3.75 7.26
N MET A 16 7.69 4.30 8.44
CA MET A 16 6.82 3.88 9.53
C MET A 16 5.36 4.16 9.17
N GLY A 17 4.54 3.12 9.10
CA GLY A 17 3.11 3.21 8.84
C GLY A 17 2.67 3.24 7.38
N LEU A 18 3.60 3.31 6.43
CA LEU A 18 3.29 3.36 5.00
C LEU A 18 4.34 2.60 4.18
N ALA A 19 3.89 1.78 3.24
CA ALA A 19 4.73 1.22 2.20
C ALA A 19 4.05 1.37 0.84
N VAL A 20 4.85 1.57 -0.20
CA VAL A 20 4.40 1.69 -1.58
C VAL A 20 5.12 0.68 -2.44
N PHE A 21 4.36 -0.06 -3.24
CA PHE A 21 4.88 -0.90 -4.31
C PHE A 21 4.28 -0.48 -5.64
N ILE A 22 5.14 -0.29 -6.63
CA ILE A 22 4.73 0.04 -8.01
C ILE A 22 5.20 -1.07 -8.93
N GLY A 23 4.29 -1.80 -9.53
CA GLY A 23 4.63 -2.90 -10.41
C GLY A 23 3.49 -3.86 -10.68
N VAL A 24 3.81 -5.00 -11.28
CA VAL A 24 2.84 -6.07 -11.50
C VAL A 24 2.89 -7.00 -10.29
N PRO A 25 1.81 -7.11 -9.50
CA PRO A 25 1.72 -8.13 -8.47
C PRO A 25 1.75 -9.49 -9.17
N GLY A 26 2.48 -10.45 -8.60
CA GLY A 26 2.43 -11.83 -9.08
C GLY A 26 1.04 -12.44 -8.93
N ALA A 27 0.83 -13.63 -9.51
CA ALA A 27 -0.40 -14.39 -9.28
C ALA A 27 -0.63 -14.55 -7.78
N THR A 28 -1.73 -13.99 -7.31
CA THR A 28 -2.05 -13.96 -5.90
C THR A 28 -3.04 -15.08 -5.57
N HIS A 29 -2.79 -15.74 -4.46
CA HIS A 29 -3.79 -16.57 -3.80
C HIS A 29 -4.60 -15.72 -2.83
N ASP A 30 -5.72 -16.23 -2.34
CA ASP A 30 -6.45 -15.56 -1.29
C ASP A 30 -5.55 -15.39 -0.06
N HIS A 31 -5.42 -14.16 0.40
CA HIS A 31 -4.57 -13.78 1.52
C HIS A 31 -5.16 -12.59 2.27
N ALA A 32 -4.66 -12.32 3.45
CA ALA A 32 -5.05 -11.14 4.23
C ALA A 32 -3.80 -10.39 4.70
N HIS A 33 -3.88 -9.08 4.72
CA HIS A 33 -2.85 -8.20 5.28
C HIS A 33 -3.25 -7.68 6.66
N TRP A 34 -2.28 -7.43 7.52
CA TRP A 34 -2.52 -6.71 8.78
C TRP A 34 -2.56 -5.19 8.58
N THR A 35 -2.26 -4.72 7.36
CA THR A 35 -2.40 -3.35 6.91
C THR A 35 -3.67 -3.19 6.07
N HIS A 36 -4.16 -1.96 5.92
CA HIS A 36 -5.04 -1.63 4.81
C HIS A 36 -4.25 -1.63 3.50
N GLN A 37 -4.94 -1.88 2.40
CA GLN A 37 -4.36 -1.82 1.06
C GLN A 37 -5.20 -0.94 0.15
N ILE A 38 -4.53 -0.09 -0.63
CA ILE A 38 -5.11 0.52 -1.82
C ILE A 38 -4.36 -0.03 -3.03
N ALA A 39 -5.10 -0.50 -4.04
CA ALA A 39 -4.57 -0.93 -5.32
C ALA A 39 -5.15 -0.05 -6.43
N ILE A 40 -4.30 0.57 -7.24
CA ILE A 40 -4.70 1.45 -8.34
C ILE A 40 -4.02 0.99 -9.62
N ASP A 41 -4.78 0.80 -10.69
CA ASP A 41 -4.24 0.50 -12.01
C ASP A 41 -3.52 1.72 -12.61
N MET A 42 -2.41 1.45 -13.30
CA MET A 42 -1.57 2.49 -13.93
C MET A 42 -1.70 2.53 -15.46
N ASP A 43 -2.30 1.53 -16.07
CA ASP A 43 -2.32 1.34 -17.52
C ASP A 43 -3.70 1.62 -18.15
N GLY A 44 -4.65 2.16 -17.37
CA GLY A 44 -5.98 2.52 -17.84
C GLY A 44 -6.96 1.34 -17.89
N HIS A 45 -6.70 0.30 -17.13
CA HIS A 45 -7.56 -0.86 -16.96
C HIS A 45 -8.26 -0.82 -15.59
N ASP A 46 -9.03 -1.83 -15.30
CA ASP A 46 -9.59 -2.04 -13.97
C ASP A 46 -8.69 -2.95 -13.13
N VAL A 47 -8.54 -2.64 -11.86
CA VAL A 47 -8.11 -3.59 -10.83
C VAL A 47 -9.24 -4.58 -10.60
N GLU A 48 -8.94 -5.86 -10.64
CA GLU A 48 -9.86 -6.92 -10.28
C GLU A 48 -9.54 -7.40 -8.87
N CYS A 49 -10.49 -7.22 -7.96
CA CYS A 49 -10.35 -7.64 -6.57
C CYS A 49 -11.45 -8.64 -6.22
N PHE A 50 -11.06 -9.84 -5.81
CA PHE A 50 -11.98 -10.81 -5.24
C PHE A 50 -11.95 -10.69 -3.72
N CYS A 51 -13.09 -10.43 -3.12
CA CYS A 51 -13.20 -10.20 -1.70
C CYS A 51 -14.59 -10.57 -1.19
N ASP A 52 -14.68 -11.30 -0.08
CA ASP A 52 -15.96 -11.78 0.50
C ASP A 52 -16.87 -12.48 -0.51
N GLY A 53 -16.30 -13.29 -1.40
CA GLY A 53 -17.05 -14.04 -2.40
C GLY A 53 -17.52 -13.23 -3.62
N GLN A 54 -17.10 -11.98 -3.76
CA GLN A 54 -17.51 -11.10 -4.85
C GLN A 54 -16.30 -10.52 -5.60
N TRP A 55 -16.47 -10.33 -6.89
CA TRP A 55 -15.53 -9.59 -7.71
C TRP A 55 -15.88 -8.11 -7.75
N ILE A 56 -14.90 -7.27 -7.47
CA ILE A 56 -14.97 -5.83 -7.61
C ILE A 56 -14.01 -5.43 -8.72
N ARG A 57 -14.48 -4.60 -9.64
CA ARG A 57 -13.68 -4.06 -10.75
C ARG A 57 -13.75 -2.56 -10.75
N SER A 58 -12.61 -1.92 -10.67
CA SER A 58 -12.48 -0.46 -10.71
C SER A 58 -11.04 -0.07 -10.97
N VAL A 59 -10.81 1.15 -11.41
CA VAL A 59 -9.45 1.71 -11.54
C VAL A 59 -8.71 1.73 -10.20
N GLY A 60 -9.41 1.90 -9.11
CA GLY A 60 -8.83 1.86 -7.76
C GLY A 60 -9.75 1.19 -6.75
N VAL A 61 -9.17 0.33 -5.92
CA VAL A 61 -9.87 -0.46 -4.90
C VAL A 61 -9.17 -0.32 -3.55
N PHE A 62 -9.97 -0.16 -2.50
CA PHE A 62 -9.53 -0.20 -1.11
C PHE A 62 -9.92 -1.53 -0.46
N VAL A 63 -8.98 -2.16 0.23
CA VAL A 63 -9.19 -3.39 1.00
C VAL A 63 -8.85 -3.16 2.46
N PRO A 64 -9.80 -3.33 3.40
CA PRO A 64 -9.54 -3.20 4.82
C PRO A 64 -8.56 -4.27 5.35
N ALA A 65 -7.82 -3.93 6.39
CA ALA A 65 -6.95 -4.86 7.10
C ALA A 65 -7.72 -6.11 7.59
N GLY A 66 -7.09 -7.26 7.50
CA GLY A 66 -7.61 -8.53 8.00
C GLY A 66 -8.64 -9.22 7.09
N HIS A 67 -9.06 -8.60 5.98
CA HIS A 67 -10.00 -9.22 5.05
C HIS A 67 -9.29 -10.12 4.04
N PRO A 68 -9.70 -11.40 3.91
CA PRO A 68 -9.21 -12.28 2.86
C PRO A 68 -9.60 -11.73 1.48
N HIS A 69 -8.61 -11.60 0.62
CA HIS A 69 -8.81 -11.06 -0.72
C HIS A 69 -7.75 -11.55 -1.68
N ARG A 70 -8.02 -11.35 -2.96
CA ARG A 70 -7.08 -11.53 -4.05
C ARG A 70 -7.20 -10.35 -5.00
N VAL A 71 -6.07 -9.75 -5.36
CA VAL A 71 -6.01 -8.66 -6.33
C VAL A 71 -5.29 -9.18 -7.57
N ASP A 72 -6.00 -9.18 -8.67
CA ASP A 72 -5.47 -9.58 -9.98
C ASP A 72 -5.40 -8.36 -10.88
N SER A 73 -4.52 -8.35 -11.83
CA SER A 73 -4.37 -7.52 -13.02
C SER A 73 -2.99 -6.85 -13.19
N GLY A 74 -2.88 -5.92 -14.12
CA GLY A 74 -1.70 -5.28 -14.67
C GLY A 74 -0.78 -4.53 -13.71
N ARG A 75 -0.11 -3.53 -14.22
CA ARG A 75 0.79 -2.70 -13.41
C ARG A 75 -0.01 -1.79 -12.49
N GLN A 76 0.32 -1.82 -11.19
CA GLN A 76 -0.44 -1.16 -10.14
C GLN A 76 0.45 -0.33 -9.22
N ILE A 77 -0.15 0.69 -8.63
CA ILE A 77 0.32 1.29 -7.39
C ILE A 77 -0.39 0.55 -6.25
N ASN A 78 0.38 -0.04 -5.35
CA ASN A 78 -0.12 -0.65 -4.13
C ASN A 78 0.39 0.13 -2.93
N LEU A 79 -0.54 0.67 -2.15
CA LEU A 79 -0.27 1.34 -0.89
C LEU A 79 -0.67 0.42 0.26
N PHE A 80 0.25 0.17 1.17
CA PHE A 80 0.00 -0.56 2.42
C PHE A 80 0.18 0.42 3.57
N PHE A 81 -0.84 0.58 4.39
CA PHE A 81 -0.79 1.54 5.48
C PHE A 81 -1.44 1.02 6.75
N ASP A 82 -1.00 1.60 7.84
CA ASP A 82 -1.43 1.19 9.16
C ASP A 82 -2.93 1.42 9.34
N ALA A 83 -3.61 0.41 9.91
CA ALA A 83 -5.04 0.46 10.19
C ALA A 83 -5.43 1.52 11.25
N SER A 84 -4.46 2.06 11.98
CA SER A 84 -4.69 3.12 12.98
C SER A 84 -4.58 4.54 12.42
N VAL A 85 -4.39 4.69 11.11
CA VAL A 85 -4.29 6.01 10.47
C VAL A 85 -5.68 6.60 10.27
N ASP A 86 -5.99 7.67 10.99
CA ASP A 86 -7.35 8.27 11.02
C ASP A 86 -7.82 8.88 9.70
N TRP A 87 -6.91 9.24 8.79
CA TRP A 87 -7.28 9.85 7.52
C TRP A 87 -8.19 8.97 6.66
N ILE A 88 -8.20 7.65 6.90
CA ILE A 88 -9.08 6.73 6.20
C ILE A 88 -10.54 7.04 6.49
N ASP A 89 -10.85 7.33 7.74
CA ASP A 89 -12.21 7.71 8.14
C ASP A 89 -12.63 9.03 7.48
N GLU A 90 -11.69 9.96 7.32
CA GLU A 90 -11.94 11.23 6.64
C GLU A 90 -12.11 11.06 5.12
N VAL A 91 -11.23 10.29 4.49
CA VAL A 91 -11.26 10.04 3.03
C VAL A 91 -12.46 9.19 2.62
N PHE A 92 -12.83 8.20 3.43
CA PHE A 92 -13.92 7.28 3.13
C PHE A 92 -15.25 7.59 3.84
N GLY A 93 -15.35 8.76 4.50
CA GLY A 93 -16.63 9.29 5.01
C GLY A 93 -17.13 8.65 6.29
N GLY A 94 -16.25 8.34 7.21
CA GLY A 94 -16.54 8.17 8.65
C GLY A 94 -17.15 6.84 9.08
N ALA A 95 -17.61 5.97 8.29
CA ALA A 95 -17.96 4.62 8.69
C ALA A 95 -17.26 3.65 7.76
N LEU A 96 -16.11 3.16 8.17
CA LEU A 96 -15.62 1.92 7.65
C LEU A 96 -16.66 0.85 7.96
N ASP A 97 -17.68 0.79 7.10
CA ASP A 97 -18.43 -0.44 6.95
C ASP A 97 -17.37 -1.49 6.65
N THR A 98 -17.20 -2.43 7.54
CA THR A 98 -16.19 -3.49 7.48
C THR A 98 -16.42 -4.47 6.34
N SER A 99 -17.36 -4.17 5.45
CA SER A 99 -17.54 -4.91 4.21
C SER A 99 -16.32 -4.73 3.33
N CYS A 100 -15.79 -5.82 2.86
CA CYS A 100 -14.61 -5.91 2.05
C CYS A 100 -14.76 -5.16 0.72
N GLY A 101 -13.69 -4.54 0.30
CA GLY A 101 -13.51 -3.98 -1.02
C GLY A 101 -14.40 -2.78 -1.33
N ARG A 102 -13.80 -1.59 -1.37
CA ARG A 102 -14.48 -0.37 -1.81
C ARG A 102 -13.84 0.18 -3.06
N VAL A 103 -14.67 0.66 -3.95
CA VAL A 103 -14.23 1.48 -5.09
C VAL A 103 -13.81 2.84 -4.56
N LEU A 104 -12.64 3.31 -4.96
CA LEU A 104 -12.19 4.67 -4.66
C LEU A 104 -13.02 5.68 -5.44
N ASP A 105 -13.42 6.76 -4.78
CA ASP A 105 -14.01 7.89 -5.47
C ASP A 105 -12.98 8.56 -6.40
N ARG A 106 -13.50 9.32 -7.35
CA ARG A 106 -12.69 9.90 -8.41
C ARG A 106 -11.63 10.88 -7.87
N ASP A 107 -11.98 11.68 -6.89
CA ASP A 107 -11.08 12.72 -6.37
C ASP A 107 -9.94 12.08 -5.57
N THR A 108 -10.24 11.10 -4.74
CA THR A 108 -9.24 10.30 -4.02
C THR A 108 -8.31 9.59 -4.99
N LEU A 109 -8.87 8.94 -6.02
CA LEU A 109 -8.11 8.25 -7.05
C LEU A 109 -7.14 9.20 -7.76
N GLN A 110 -7.62 10.34 -8.24
CA GLN A 110 -6.80 11.33 -8.92
C GLN A 110 -5.75 11.93 -8.00
N GLY A 111 -6.09 12.17 -6.75
CA GLY A 111 -5.16 12.66 -5.73
C GLY A 111 -3.99 11.71 -5.54
N ILE A 112 -4.25 10.40 -5.40
CA ILE A 112 -3.19 9.40 -5.24
C ILE A 112 -2.38 9.25 -6.53
N GLN A 113 -3.02 9.14 -7.67
CA GLN A 113 -2.33 9.01 -8.97
C GLN A 113 -1.41 10.19 -9.25
N SER A 114 -1.78 11.39 -8.86
CA SER A 114 -0.94 12.59 -9.04
C SER A 114 0.35 12.56 -8.23
N CYS A 115 0.41 11.77 -7.18
CA CYS A 115 1.64 11.60 -6.38
C CYS A 115 2.64 10.63 -7.03
N PHE A 116 2.17 9.70 -7.87
CA PHE A 116 2.96 8.60 -8.43
C PHE A 116 2.92 8.53 -9.95
N TYR A 117 2.89 9.67 -10.63
CA TYR A 117 2.88 9.70 -12.09
C TYR A 117 4.25 9.33 -12.69
N GLU A 118 4.26 9.02 -13.97
CA GLU A 118 5.46 8.64 -14.70
C GLU A 118 6.54 9.73 -14.62
N GLY A 119 7.76 9.34 -14.26
CA GLY A 119 8.90 10.25 -14.15
C GLY A 119 9.16 10.81 -12.75
N ILE A 120 8.27 10.56 -11.77
CA ILE A 120 8.56 10.87 -10.37
C ILE A 120 9.22 9.67 -9.69
N ASP A 121 10.25 9.91 -8.90
CA ASP A 121 10.82 8.84 -8.09
C ASP A 121 9.91 8.50 -6.91
N ILE A 122 9.99 7.25 -6.45
CA ILE A 122 9.08 6.72 -5.43
C ILE A 122 9.21 7.44 -4.08
N GLU A 123 10.39 7.92 -3.71
CA GLU A 123 10.62 8.66 -2.47
C GLU A 123 9.90 10.00 -2.50
N THR A 124 10.05 10.73 -3.60
CA THR A 124 9.33 11.98 -3.84
C THR A 124 7.82 11.74 -3.86
N GLY A 125 7.37 10.70 -4.58
CA GLY A 125 5.95 10.33 -4.61
C GLY A 125 5.37 10.04 -3.23
N MET A 126 6.07 9.29 -2.40
CA MET A 126 5.67 9.03 -1.01
C MET A 126 5.60 10.31 -0.18
N SER A 127 6.57 11.21 -0.33
CA SER A 127 6.61 12.46 0.40
C SER A 127 5.43 13.35 0.04
N VAL A 128 5.15 13.48 -1.27
CA VAL A 128 4.00 14.25 -1.77
C VAL A 128 2.68 13.63 -1.31
N PHE A 129 2.57 12.29 -1.36
CA PHE A 129 1.38 11.60 -0.88
C PHE A 129 1.15 11.84 0.62
N ALA A 130 2.18 11.68 1.44
CA ALA A 130 2.07 11.88 2.88
C ALA A 130 1.68 13.32 3.25
N GLU A 131 2.17 14.31 2.50
CA GLU A 131 1.81 15.71 2.68
C GLU A 131 0.37 16.01 2.21
N ALA A 132 0.02 15.55 1.01
CA ALA A 132 -1.30 15.81 0.41
C ALA A 132 -2.45 15.20 1.21
N PHE A 133 -2.24 14.03 1.81
CA PHE A 133 -3.22 13.33 2.63
C PHE A 133 -3.06 13.60 4.13
N GLU A 134 -2.24 14.59 4.49
CA GLU A 134 -2.00 14.97 5.89
C GLU A 134 -1.67 13.76 6.78
N LEU A 135 -0.88 12.82 6.27
CA LEU A 135 -0.45 11.65 7.02
C LEU A 135 0.45 12.08 8.19
N LYS A 136 -0.15 12.80 9.12
CA LYS A 136 0.49 13.08 10.40
C LYS A 136 0.60 11.76 11.12
N ARG A 137 1.83 11.40 11.46
CA ARG A 137 2.06 10.32 12.40
C ARG A 137 1.28 10.66 13.68
N GLN A 138 0.10 10.14 13.79
CA GLN A 138 -0.54 10.08 15.09
C GLN A 138 0.33 9.15 15.94
N ASN A 139 0.56 9.53 17.18
CA ASN A 139 1.28 8.67 18.12
C ASN A 139 0.68 7.28 18.01
N MET A 140 1.44 6.33 17.49
CA MET A 140 0.97 4.96 17.36
C MET A 140 0.63 4.46 18.77
N VAL A 141 -0.65 4.45 19.08
CA VAL A 141 -1.17 4.12 20.40
C VAL A 141 -0.98 2.63 20.70
N ASN A 142 -0.76 1.82 19.64
CA ASN A 142 -0.62 0.39 19.78
C ASN A 142 0.84 -0.07 19.59
N PRO A 143 1.56 -0.40 20.67
CA PRO A 143 2.96 -0.82 20.59
C PRO A 143 3.18 -2.11 19.79
N ASN A 144 2.15 -2.95 19.60
CA ASN A 144 2.26 -4.13 18.76
C ASN A 144 2.31 -3.77 17.27
N ILE A 145 1.59 -2.73 16.86
CA ILE A 145 1.61 -2.23 15.48
C ILE A 145 2.95 -1.56 15.20
N GLU A 146 3.42 -0.71 16.10
CA GLU A 146 4.74 -0.07 16.00
C GLU A 146 5.85 -1.11 15.84
N ARG A 147 5.83 -2.16 16.65
CA ARG A 147 6.80 -3.26 16.55
C ARG A 147 6.73 -3.98 15.20
N ARG A 148 5.53 -4.21 14.64
CA ARG A 148 5.38 -4.82 13.30
C ARG A 148 6.02 -3.98 12.21
N TRP A 149 5.81 -2.68 12.22
CA TRP A 149 6.46 -1.76 11.28
C TRP A 149 7.97 -1.72 11.45
N GLU A 150 8.48 -1.71 12.67
CA GLU A 150 9.92 -1.84 12.91
C GLU A 150 10.51 -3.14 12.34
N GLU A 151 9.79 -4.25 12.46
CA GLU A 151 10.19 -5.53 11.87
C GLU A 151 10.19 -5.46 10.33
N VAL A 152 9.20 -4.82 9.72
CA VAL A 152 9.16 -4.57 8.27
C VAL A 152 10.39 -3.77 7.84
N LEU A 153 10.66 -2.64 8.49
CA LEU A 153 11.79 -1.79 8.16
C LEU A 153 13.14 -2.53 8.29
N LYS A 154 13.31 -3.34 9.33
CA LYS A 154 14.50 -4.19 9.52
C LYS A 154 14.65 -5.20 8.38
N LYS A 155 13.57 -5.87 7.98
CA LYS A 155 13.59 -6.83 6.88
C LYS A 155 13.91 -6.16 5.54
N VAL A 156 13.33 -4.99 5.27
CA VAL A 156 13.65 -4.21 4.07
C VAL A 156 15.13 -3.82 4.04
N GLN A 157 15.70 -3.39 5.16
CA GLN A 157 17.14 -3.09 5.26
C GLN A 157 18.02 -4.30 4.98
N VAL A 158 17.61 -5.50 5.42
CA VAL A 158 18.32 -6.75 5.11
C VAL A 158 18.25 -7.04 3.61
N ILE A 159 17.07 -6.92 3.01
CA ILE A 159 16.89 -7.11 1.57
C ILE A 159 17.76 -6.13 0.78
N GLN A 160 17.84 -4.85 1.18
CA GLN A 160 18.71 -3.86 0.56
C GLN A 160 20.19 -4.28 0.57
N LYS A 161 20.66 -4.84 1.69
CA LYS A 161 22.06 -5.27 1.84
C LYS A 161 22.38 -6.51 1.02
N ASP A 162 21.42 -7.45 0.93
CA ASP A 162 21.63 -8.72 0.27
C ASP A 162 21.52 -8.65 -1.27
N GLN A 163 20.84 -7.62 -1.77
CA GLN A 163 20.57 -7.52 -3.21
C GLN A 163 21.77 -7.02 -4.01
N GLY A 164 22.72 -6.27 -3.42
CA GLY A 164 23.83 -5.69 -4.20
C GLY A 164 23.29 -5.09 -5.52
N ASP A 165 23.94 -5.31 -6.63
CA ASP A 165 23.50 -4.85 -7.96
C ASP A 165 22.41 -5.73 -8.63
N LYS A 166 21.73 -6.62 -7.91
CA LYS A 166 20.70 -7.49 -8.50
C LYS A 166 19.32 -6.82 -8.48
N THR A 167 18.84 -6.58 -9.67
CA THR A 167 17.54 -6.07 -10.02
C THR A 167 16.38 -6.93 -9.50
N ASP A 168 15.38 -6.27 -8.94
CA ASP A 168 14.04 -6.72 -8.56
C ASP A 168 13.93 -7.78 -7.44
N PRO A 169 13.58 -7.36 -6.22
CA PRO A 169 12.99 -8.27 -5.27
C PRO A 169 11.66 -8.78 -5.82
N GLU A 170 11.46 -10.09 -5.80
CA GLU A 170 10.18 -10.67 -6.16
C GLU A 170 9.07 -10.04 -5.28
N TYR A 171 8.01 -9.56 -5.92
CA TYR A 171 6.86 -8.97 -5.23
C TYR A 171 6.32 -9.87 -4.12
N SER A 172 6.36 -11.19 -4.33
CA SER A 172 5.96 -12.19 -3.35
C SER A 172 6.70 -12.07 -2.01
N LYS A 173 7.98 -11.70 -2.03
CA LYS A 173 8.77 -11.49 -0.81
C LYS A 173 8.39 -10.21 -0.10
N LEU A 174 8.09 -9.15 -0.85
CA LEU A 174 7.66 -7.87 -0.30
C LEU A 174 6.22 -7.95 0.23
N GLY A 175 5.32 -8.60 -0.51
CA GLY A 175 3.95 -8.84 -0.07
C GLY A 175 3.87 -9.63 1.24
N ALA A 176 4.76 -10.61 1.42
CA ALA A 176 4.83 -11.40 2.65
C ALA A 176 5.12 -10.58 3.91
N LEU A 177 5.68 -9.37 3.79
CA LEU A 177 5.93 -8.49 4.94
C LEU A 177 4.64 -8.04 5.61
N PHE A 178 3.53 -7.99 4.87
CA PHE A 178 2.25 -7.46 5.33
C PHE A 178 1.20 -8.56 5.56
N MET A 179 1.55 -9.82 5.33
CA MET A 179 0.63 -10.94 5.57
C MET A 179 0.24 -11.05 7.05
N ALA A 180 -1.02 -11.27 7.26
CA ALA A 180 -1.59 -11.49 8.59
C ALA A 180 -1.19 -12.84 9.18
#